data_039e557807ed921b3ab99691ca86698d
#
_entry.id   039e557807ed921b3ab99691ca86698d
#
_cell.length_a   1.000
_cell.length_b   1.000
_cell.length_c   1.000
_cell.angle_alpha   90.00
_cell.angle_beta   90.00
_cell.angle_gamma   90.00
#
_symmetry.space_group_name_H-M   'P 1'
#
loop_
_entity.id
_entity.type
_entity.pdbx_description
1 polymer ?
#
loop_
_entity_poly.entity_id
_entity_poly.type
_entity_poly.pdbx_seq_one_letter_code
_entity_poly.pdbx_strand_id
1 'polypeptide(L)'
;MNYGFNVDFLSNKYGDFFIWRSPGEAYRPSPFTNMGRESNNFRIDPFFNFTNPERGTSHKVKGRFYYSADNVVRPTQSASITDILGNMGTDAQVIQNIANGDYTALQPLMTGVIKWLGSDKLSDLMDGVFGSLDNIFPNATTADYCDLISWVMSNGLPSDMGGLLEGKLPSDLVPWLSGVLNPKRNQSPTRMDKNYDYYLDYQFNKKWDGGAQITTGLTYEHIRTFSGETEEVHQSDNVAAYMQYDQRFWDRLSVSAGVRAEYYRIDKHYREADTKVFGSKIPFRPVFRAGLNYQLADYSFLRASFGQGYRNPSITEKYLRKDIGGVGVYPNYNVQPEKGFNAELGFKQGYKAGNLQGFADVAAFYTQYKDMVEFQFGLFNNADLSMINSVTDAIQMLKNGKGFGIGAQFHNVSKAQIYGMEISTNGMYTFNKNAKLLYNLGYVYTEPRDADYKKRNALENTYTDPLQMKEKSNDGKYLKYRPKHSFKATLDFQWKRINIGANVNWKSKMLAVDYIMLDERSKSEPDLLDYVRGILFGSSNGETLASYWKKHNTDYATVDMRFGVKATKEVAFQFMINNLLNKEYSYRPMAVGAPRTFVVKMDVTF
;
A
#
# COMPACT_ATOMS: atom_id res chain seq x y z
N MET A 1 22.25 33.88 -14.64
CA MET A 1 22.57 33.12 -13.46
C MET A 1 21.44 33.25 -12.45
N ASN A 2 20.94 32.15 -11.90
CA ASN A 2 19.88 32.14 -10.89
C ASN A 2 20.22 31.05 -9.86
N TYR A 3 20.12 31.36 -8.58
CA TYR A 3 20.38 30.45 -7.48
C TYR A 3 19.45 30.75 -6.31
N GLY A 4 19.24 29.79 -5.47
CA GLY A 4 18.41 29.91 -4.29
C GLY A 4 18.27 28.59 -3.56
N PHE A 5 17.37 28.58 -2.60
CA PHE A 5 16.97 27.38 -1.87
C PHE A 5 15.50 27.45 -1.46
N ASN A 6 14.87 26.30 -1.34
CA ASN A 6 13.57 26.17 -0.72
C ASN A 6 13.74 25.47 0.62
N VAL A 7 13.02 25.91 1.63
CA VAL A 7 12.98 25.26 2.95
C VAL A 7 11.55 24.94 3.29
N ASP A 8 11.31 23.71 3.69
CA ASP A 8 10.01 23.28 4.21
C ASP A 8 10.19 22.64 5.58
N PHE A 9 9.32 22.99 6.48
CA PHE A 9 9.17 22.33 7.77
C PHE A 9 7.71 21.93 7.95
N LEU A 10 7.46 20.67 8.29
CA LEU A 10 6.13 20.15 8.52
C LEU A 10 6.13 19.32 9.80
N SER A 11 5.26 19.66 10.72
CA SER A 11 5.00 18.88 11.93
C SER A 11 3.53 18.49 11.96
N ASN A 12 3.26 17.19 12.00
CA ASN A 12 1.91 16.63 12.01
C ASN A 12 1.72 15.71 13.20
N LYS A 13 0.54 15.79 13.79
CA LYS A 13 0.06 14.82 14.78
C LYS A 13 -1.37 14.44 14.39
N TYR A 14 -1.60 13.15 14.16
CA TYR A 14 -2.90 12.67 13.75
C TYR A 14 -3.17 11.25 14.23
N GLY A 15 -4.45 10.89 14.36
CA GLY A 15 -4.86 9.52 14.56
C GLY A 15 -4.75 8.73 13.26
N ASP A 16 -4.29 7.53 13.36
CA ASP A 16 -4.19 6.59 12.24
C ASP A 16 -4.69 5.21 12.70
N PHE A 17 -5.35 4.50 11.82
CA PHE A 17 -5.67 3.10 12.06
C PHE A 17 -5.60 2.29 10.78
N PHE A 18 -5.05 1.09 10.91
CA PHE A 18 -4.84 0.20 9.77
C PHE A 18 -6.08 -0.65 9.48
N ILE A 19 -6.81 -1.04 10.52
CA ILE A 19 -7.97 -1.92 10.46
C ILE A 19 -9.13 -1.23 11.20
N TRP A 20 -10.30 -1.23 10.60
CA TRP A 20 -11.53 -0.76 11.24
C TRP A 20 -11.93 -1.66 12.43
N ARG A 21 -12.86 -1.20 13.26
CA ARG A 21 -13.35 -1.96 14.39
C ARG A 21 -14.26 -3.12 13.95
N SER A 22 -15.20 -2.83 13.07
CA SER A 22 -16.15 -3.81 12.52
C SER A 22 -16.91 -3.19 11.34
N PRO A 23 -17.62 -3.98 10.55
CA PRO A 23 -18.49 -3.47 9.49
C PRO A 23 -19.48 -2.39 9.95
N GLY A 24 -20.10 -2.55 11.13
CA GLY A 24 -21.03 -1.57 11.70
C GLY A 24 -20.35 -0.32 12.28
N GLU A 25 -19.03 -0.35 12.49
CA GLU A 25 -18.23 0.74 13.05
C GLU A 25 -17.01 1.06 12.18
N ALA A 26 -17.23 1.16 10.87
CA ALA A 26 -16.18 1.28 9.86
C ALA A 26 -15.30 2.54 9.98
N TYR A 27 -15.75 3.57 10.69
CA TYR A 27 -14.98 4.79 10.97
C TYR A 27 -14.28 4.78 12.32
N ARG A 28 -14.34 3.67 13.06
CA ARG A 28 -13.63 3.50 14.32
C ARG A 28 -12.46 2.53 14.15
N PRO A 29 -11.34 2.78 14.84
CA PRO A 29 -10.20 1.86 14.81
C PRO A 29 -10.54 0.56 15.51
N SER A 30 -9.93 -0.53 15.04
CA SER A 30 -9.83 -1.77 15.80
C SER A 30 -9.09 -1.50 17.11
N PRO A 31 -9.46 -2.18 18.23
CA PRO A 31 -8.71 -2.08 19.46
C PRO A 31 -7.22 -2.40 19.31
N PHE A 32 -6.88 -3.26 18.33
CA PHE A 32 -5.50 -3.70 18.07
C PHE A 32 -4.68 -2.69 17.26
N THR A 33 -5.33 -1.84 16.46
CA THR A 33 -4.65 -0.98 15.48
C THR A 33 -4.98 0.51 15.64
N ASN A 34 -5.55 0.89 16.78
CA ASN A 34 -5.76 2.30 17.12
C ASN A 34 -4.41 2.94 17.44
N MET A 35 -3.92 3.79 16.56
CA MET A 35 -2.60 4.41 16.66
C MET A 35 -2.70 5.93 16.50
N GLY A 36 -1.82 6.63 17.22
CA GLY A 36 -1.48 8.01 16.90
C GLY A 36 -0.18 8.04 16.09
N ARG A 37 -0.03 9.01 15.23
CA ARG A 37 1.20 9.23 14.48
C ARG A 37 1.67 10.67 14.66
N GLU A 38 2.95 10.81 14.99
CA GLU A 38 3.65 12.09 15.03
C GLU A 38 4.75 12.05 13.98
N SER A 39 4.74 13.02 13.09
CA SER A 39 5.73 13.13 12.01
C SER A 39 6.30 14.54 11.96
N ASN A 40 7.62 14.63 11.98
CA ASN A 40 8.35 15.86 11.83
C ASN A 40 9.26 15.75 10.59
N ASN A 41 9.07 16.64 9.65
CA ASN A 41 9.80 16.64 8.40
C ASN A 41 10.52 17.99 8.23
N PHE A 42 11.75 17.93 7.78
CA PHE A 42 12.53 19.09 7.39
C PHE A 42 13.16 18.84 6.03
N ARG A 43 13.06 19.81 5.14
CA ARG A 43 13.66 19.74 3.81
C ARG A 43 14.32 21.06 3.45
N ILE A 44 15.49 20.98 2.83
CA ILE A 44 16.14 22.09 2.16
C ILE A 44 16.59 21.65 0.77
N ASP A 45 16.18 22.40 -0.25
CA ASP A 45 16.48 22.13 -1.66
C ASP A 45 17.26 23.33 -2.24
N PRO A 46 18.60 23.36 -2.17
CA PRO A 46 19.41 24.36 -2.86
C PRO A 46 19.45 24.10 -4.35
N PHE A 47 19.49 25.17 -5.13
CA PHE A 47 19.64 25.08 -6.58
C PHE A 47 20.53 26.19 -7.14
N PHE A 48 21.20 25.84 -8.22
CA PHE A 48 22.01 26.75 -9.00
C PHE A 48 21.75 26.50 -10.48
N ASN A 49 21.43 27.57 -11.24
CA ASN A 49 21.21 27.51 -12.67
C ASN A 49 22.09 28.57 -13.36
N PHE A 50 22.89 28.12 -14.30
CA PHE A 50 23.68 28.98 -15.17
C PHE A 50 23.25 28.74 -16.63
N THR A 51 22.91 29.79 -17.35
CA THR A 51 22.54 29.74 -18.77
C THR A 51 23.43 30.71 -19.54
N ASN A 52 24.00 30.21 -20.62
CA ASN A 52 24.69 31.01 -21.62
C ASN A 52 23.86 30.96 -22.93
N PRO A 53 23.08 32.03 -23.22
CA PRO A 53 22.25 32.07 -24.42
C PRO A 53 23.04 32.04 -25.73
N GLU A 54 24.21 32.72 -25.78
CA GLU A 54 25.05 32.80 -26.97
C GLU A 54 25.56 31.41 -27.39
N ARG A 55 25.91 30.59 -26.41
CA ARG A 55 26.38 29.23 -26.64
C ARG A 55 25.25 28.20 -26.63
N GLY A 56 24.01 28.59 -26.35
CA GLY A 56 22.87 27.70 -26.21
C GLY A 56 23.06 26.64 -25.10
N THR A 57 23.81 26.94 -24.04
CA THR A 57 24.13 25.99 -22.96
C THR A 57 23.47 26.39 -21.66
N SER A 58 23.08 25.39 -20.87
CA SER A 58 22.67 25.59 -19.50
C SER A 58 23.20 24.49 -18.59
N HIS A 59 23.54 24.89 -17.36
CA HIS A 59 23.97 24.02 -16.29
C HIS A 59 23.02 24.17 -15.12
N LYS A 60 22.55 23.08 -14.57
CA LYS A 60 21.69 23.07 -13.39
C LYS A 60 22.29 22.13 -12.37
N VAL A 61 22.42 22.63 -11.15
CA VAL A 61 22.78 21.83 -9.98
C VAL A 61 21.62 21.92 -9.01
N LYS A 62 21.16 20.79 -8.51
CA LYS A 62 20.14 20.72 -7.47
C LYS A 62 20.64 19.81 -6.36
N GLY A 63 20.46 20.25 -5.13
CA GLY A 63 20.67 19.45 -3.96
C GLY A 63 19.37 19.25 -3.21
N ARG A 64 19.33 18.25 -2.36
CA ARG A 64 18.31 18.06 -1.33
C ARG A 64 18.97 17.49 -0.09
N PHE A 65 18.58 18.04 1.03
CA PHE A 65 18.63 17.36 2.31
C PHE A 65 17.21 17.24 2.85
N TYR A 66 16.78 16.01 3.10
CA TYR A 66 15.49 15.74 3.72
C TYR A 66 15.71 14.89 4.97
N TYR A 67 15.04 15.30 6.03
CA TYR A 67 14.99 14.59 7.29
C TYR A 67 13.52 14.33 7.64
N SER A 68 13.19 13.09 8.00
CA SER A 68 11.92 12.78 8.63
C SER A 68 12.13 12.00 9.92
N ALA A 69 11.31 12.30 10.90
CA ALA A 69 11.20 11.53 12.13
C ALA A 69 9.73 11.16 12.32
N ASP A 70 9.44 9.87 12.27
CA ASP A 70 8.10 9.33 12.39
C ASP A 70 7.99 8.51 13.68
N ASN A 71 7.03 8.84 14.52
CA ASN A 71 6.71 8.11 15.72
C ASN A 71 5.29 7.56 15.62
N VAL A 72 5.14 6.25 15.84
CA VAL A 72 3.84 5.61 15.99
C VAL A 72 3.54 5.51 17.48
N VAL A 73 2.63 6.36 17.95
CA VAL A 73 2.17 6.35 19.32
C VAL A 73 1.04 5.34 19.44
N ARG A 74 1.30 4.24 20.11
CA ARG A 74 0.28 3.23 20.42
C ARG A 74 -0.53 3.68 21.61
N PRO A 75 -1.86 3.55 21.60
CA PRO A 75 -2.67 3.89 22.75
C PRO A 75 -2.39 2.93 23.90
N THR A 76 -2.55 3.44 25.11
CA THR A 76 -2.37 2.69 26.36
C THR A 76 -3.47 1.66 26.66
N GLN A 77 -4.51 1.58 25.82
CA GLN A 77 -5.60 0.62 26.01
C GLN A 77 -5.22 -0.73 25.43
N SER A 78 -5.09 -1.69 26.33
CA SER A 78 -5.06 -3.10 25.96
C SER A 78 -6.45 -3.54 25.49
N ALA A 79 -6.55 -4.22 24.35
CA ALA A 79 -7.76 -4.95 24.04
C ALA A 79 -7.92 -6.09 25.07
N SER A 80 -9.02 -6.08 25.79
CA SER A 80 -9.37 -7.20 26.67
C SER A 80 -9.90 -8.38 25.83
N ILE A 81 -9.94 -9.58 26.40
CA ILE A 81 -10.61 -10.72 25.75
C ILE A 81 -12.05 -10.36 25.37
N THR A 82 -12.73 -9.59 26.22
CA THR A 82 -14.08 -9.09 25.96
C THR A 82 -14.17 -8.17 24.75
N ASP A 83 -13.14 -7.34 24.49
CA ASP A 83 -13.07 -6.52 23.28
C ASP A 83 -12.84 -7.37 22.02
N ILE A 84 -12.02 -8.41 22.12
CA ILE A 84 -11.77 -9.37 21.05
C ILE A 84 -13.06 -10.10 20.67
N LEU A 85 -13.75 -10.63 21.65
CA LEU A 85 -15.00 -11.37 21.48
C LEU A 85 -16.13 -10.45 20.98
N GLY A 86 -16.19 -9.21 21.48
CA GLY A 86 -17.12 -8.20 20.99
C GLY A 86 -16.88 -7.89 19.51
N ASN A 87 -15.62 -7.81 19.07
CA ASN A 87 -15.29 -7.64 17.66
C ASN A 87 -15.69 -8.83 16.78
N MET A 88 -15.71 -10.03 17.34
CA MET A 88 -16.19 -11.24 16.66
C MET A 88 -17.72 -11.28 16.51
N GLY A 89 -18.44 -10.27 16.99
CA GLY A 89 -19.92 -10.27 17.02
C GLY A 89 -20.52 -11.26 18.01
N THR A 90 -19.73 -11.65 19.01
CA THR A 90 -20.21 -12.53 20.08
C THR A 90 -21.29 -11.85 20.90
N ASP A 91 -22.35 -12.58 21.23
CA ASP A 91 -23.44 -12.07 22.06
C ASP A 91 -22.94 -11.43 23.35
N ALA A 92 -23.53 -10.30 23.73
CA ALA A 92 -23.13 -9.56 24.93
C ALA A 92 -23.26 -10.44 26.21
N GLN A 93 -24.21 -11.37 26.24
CA GLN A 93 -24.38 -12.32 27.34
C GLN A 93 -23.20 -13.30 27.41
N VAL A 94 -22.74 -13.80 26.28
CA VAL A 94 -21.58 -14.68 26.18
C VAL A 94 -20.30 -13.95 26.65
N ILE A 95 -20.14 -12.69 26.26
CA ILE A 95 -19.04 -11.84 26.70
C ILE A 95 -19.09 -11.65 28.22
N GLN A 96 -20.28 -11.40 28.76
CA GLN A 96 -20.48 -11.25 30.20
C GLN A 96 -20.19 -12.55 30.96
N ASN A 97 -20.59 -13.70 30.42
CA ASN A 97 -20.30 -15.01 31.02
C ASN A 97 -18.79 -15.26 31.09
N ILE A 98 -18.06 -14.97 30.00
CA ILE A 98 -16.60 -15.08 29.95
C ILE A 98 -15.95 -14.12 30.97
N ALA A 99 -16.43 -12.88 31.06
CA ALA A 99 -15.96 -11.90 32.02
C ALA A 99 -16.19 -12.38 33.49
N ASN A 100 -17.21 -13.20 33.72
CA ASN A 100 -17.53 -13.81 35.00
C ASN A 100 -16.86 -15.18 35.23
N GLY A 101 -15.99 -15.62 34.29
CA GLY A 101 -15.25 -16.89 34.42
C GLY A 101 -15.92 -18.12 33.80
N ASP A 102 -17.02 -17.96 33.05
CA ASP A 102 -17.65 -19.04 32.28
C ASP A 102 -17.10 -19.07 30.86
N TYR A 103 -16.18 -19.99 30.59
CA TYR A 103 -15.48 -20.15 29.30
C TYR A 103 -16.11 -21.16 28.35
N THR A 104 -17.28 -21.72 28.69
CA THR A 104 -18.00 -22.68 27.84
C THR A 104 -18.29 -22.10 26.45
N ALA A 105 -18.41 -20.78 26.36
CA ALA A 105 -18.59 -20.06 25.12
C ALA A 105 -17.37 -20.10 24.16
N LEU A 106 -16.18 -20.48 24.65
CA LEU A 106 -14.99 -20.69 23.83
C LEU A 106 -14.95 -22.08 23.18
N GLN A 107 -15.82 -23.02 23.61
CA GLN A 107 -15.87 -24.35 23.03
C GLN A 107 -16.09 -24.38 21.50
N PRO A 108 -16.96 -23.55 20.90
CA PRO A 108 -17.11 -23.52 19.45
C PRO A 108 -15.82 -23.12 18.73
N LEU A 109 -15.05 -22.16 19.29
CA LEU A 109 -13.76 -21.75 18.78
C LEU A 109 -12.76 -22.91 18.81
N MET A 110 -12.65 -23.57 19.94
CA MET A 110 -11.75 -24.72 20.12
C MET A 110 -12.16 -25.89 19.23
N THR A 111 -13.45 -26.19 19.14
CA THR A 111 -13.98 -27.22 18.24
C THR A 111 -13.66 -26.89 16.77
N GLY A 112 -13.77 -25.63 16.38
CA GLY A 112 -13.38 -25.16 15.03
C GLY A 112 -11.88 -25.35 14.76
N VAL A 113 -11.01 -25.03 15.71
CA VAL A 113 -9.56 -25.27 15.63
C VAL A 113 -9.26 -26.77 15.47
N ILE A 114 -9.86 -27.60 16.32
CA ILE A 114 -9.69 -29.06 16.31
C ILE A 114 -10.14 -29.64 14.96
N LYS A 115 -11.30 -29.25 14.49
CA LYS A 115 -11.86 -29.72 13.23
C LYS A 115 -11.05 -29.28 12.02
N TRP A 116 -10.49 -28.08 12.06
CA TRP A 116 -9.63 -27.56 11.00
C TRP A 116 -8.28 -28.29 10.93
N LEU A 117 -7.67 -28.58 12.07
CA LEU A 117 -6.44 -29.38 12.15
C LEU A 117 -6.67 -30.83 11.70
N GLY A 118 -7.89 -31.35 11.89
CA GLY A 118 -8.20 -32.78 11.75
C GLY A 118 -7.72 -33.57 12.98
N SER A 119 -8.41 -34.66 13.29
CA SER A 119 -8.12 -35.49 14.48
C SER A 119 -6.67 -35.96 14.53
N ASP A 120 -6.13 -36.41 13.41
CA ASP A 120 -4.77 -36.96 13.31
C ASP A 120 -3.70 -35.86 13.48
N LYS A 121 -3.92 -34.69 12.90
CA LYS A 121 -3.00 -33.55 13.03
C LYS A 121 -3.09 -32.89 14.42
N LEU A 122 -4.25 -32.95 15.04
CA LEU A 122 -4.41 -32.49 16.41
C LEU A 122 -3.67 -33.41 17.38
N SER A 123 -3.80 -34.75 17.24
CA SER A 123 -3.05 -35.73 17.99
C SER A 123 -1.54 -35.47 17.81
N ASP A 124 -1.09 -35.29 16.58
CA ASP A 124 0.29 -34.97 16.24
C ASP A 124 0.77 -33.66 16.88
N LEU A 125 -0.09 -32.62 16.91
CA LEU A 125 0.22 -31.34 17.56
C LEU A 125 0.30 -31.50 19.08
N MET A 126 -0.66 -32.22 19.66
CA MET A 126 -0.72 -32.48 21.09
C MET A 126 0.46 -33.33 21.53
N ASP A 127 0.81 -34.37 20.80
CA ASP A 127 1.99 -35.20 21.05
C ASP A 127 3.31 -34.43 20.93
N GLY A 128 3.39 -33.48 19.99
CA GLY A 128 4.58 -32.67 19.78
C GLY A 128 4.75 -31.51 20.79
N VAL A 129 3.65 -30.85 21.14
CA VAL A 129 3.64 -29.68 22.05
C VAL A 129 3.39 -30.10 23.47
N PHE A 130 2.58 -31.12 23.68
CA PHE A 130 2.10 -31.57 24.99
C PHE A 130 2.43 -33.03 25.28
N GLY A 131 3.25 -33.69 24.47
CA GLY A 131 3.58 -35.14 24.64
C GLY A 131 4.09 -35.54 26.00
N SER A 132 4.38 -34.58 26.88
CA SER A 132 4.62 -34.79 28.31
C SER A 132 3.38 -34.53 29.17
N LEU A 133 2.28 -33.97 28.62
CA LEU A 133 1.03 -33.81 29.38
C LEU A 133 0.27 -35.12 29.55
N ASP A 134 0.37 -36.06 28.58
CA ASP A 134 -0.14 -37.41 28.76
C ASP A 134 0.53 -38.14 29.95
N ASN A 135 1.77 -37.79 30.25
CA ASN A 135 2.43 -38.27 31.47
C ASN A 135 1.99 -37.53 32.75
N ILE A 136 1.46 -36.31 32.60
CA ILE A 136 0.96 -35.48 33.71
C ILE A 136 -0.55 -35.69 33.92
N PHE A 137 -1.28 -35.85 32.84
CA PHE A 137 -2.74 -36.05 32.81
C PHE A 137 -3.12 -37.30 31.98
N PRO A 138 -2.79 -38.51 32.46
CA PRO A 138 -3.15 -39.74 31.76
C PRO A 138 -4.69 -39.84 31.65
N ASN A 139 -5.20 -40.00 30.46
CA ASN A 139 -6.61 -40.05 30.08
C ASN A 139 -7.34 -38.69 29.98
N ALA A 140 -6.64 -37.57 29.86
CA ALA A 140 -7.29 -36.29 29.58
C ALA A 140 -8.03 -36.34 28.25
N THR A 141 -9.26 -35.87 28.24
CA THR A 141 -10.09 -35.74 27.04
C THR A 141 -9.88 -34.36 26.37
N THR A 142 -10.37 -34.20 25.17
CA THR A 142 -10.35 -32.88 24.48
C THR A 142 -11.04 -31.79 25.31
N ALA A 143 -12.07 -32.16 26.09
CA ALA A 143 -12.77 -31.25 27.00
C ALA A 143 -11.83 -30.78 28.12
N ASP A 144 -11.06 -31.69 28.71
CA ASP A 144 -10.13 -31.39 29.81
C ASP A 144 -9.02 -30.43 29.31
N TYR A 145 -8.56 -30.57 28.10
CA TYR A 145 -7.61 -29.62 27.49
C TYR A 145 -8.25 -28.25 27.22
N CYS A 146 -9.50 -28.21 26.80
CA CYS A 146 -10.26 -26.96 26.67
C CYS A 146 -10.43 -26.26 27.99
N ASP A 147 -10.72 -27.00 29.05
CA ASP A 147 -10.84 -26.48 30.40
C ASP A 147 -9.50 -25.97 30.95
N LEU A 148 -8.40 -26.67 30.69
CA LEU A 148 -7.05 -26.21 31.05
C LEU A 148 -6.68 -24.94 30.33
N ILE A 149 -6.92 -24.86 29.03
CA ILE A 149 -6.67 -23.65 28.23
C ILE A 149 -7.54 -22.51 28.74
N SER A 150 -8.80 -22.76 29.04
CA SER A 150 -9.74 -21.80 29.60
C SER A 150 -9.29 -21.28 30.94
N TRP A 151 -8.77 -22.16 31.77
CA TRP A 151 -8.23 -21.79 33.07
C TRP A 151 -6.94 -20.93 32.95
N VAL A 152 -6.02 -21.30 32.06
CA VAL A 152 -4.80 -20.52 31.76
C VAL A 152 -5.14 -19.14 31.21
N MET A 153 -6.15 -19.07 30.34
CA MET A 153 -6.61 -17.79 29.78
C MET A 153 -7.22 -16.87 30.83
N SER A 154 -7.82 -17.45 31.89
CA SER A 154 -8.47 -16.70 32.96
C SER A 154 -7.52 -16.16 34.01
N ASN A 155 -6.56 -16.99 34.36
CA ASN A 155 -5.73 -16.77 35.55
C ASN A 155 -4.30 -16.30 35.17
N GLY A 156 -3.95 -16.32 33.89
CA GLY A 156 -2.58 -16.24 33.42
C GLY A 156 -1.83 -17.54 33.71
N LEU A 157 -0.65 -17.69 33.15
CA LEU A 157 0.28 -18.74 33.57
C LEU A 157 0.78 -18.37 34.99
N PRO A 158 0.53 -19.17 36.02
CA PRO A 158 1.17 -18.95 37.30
C PRO A 158 2.68 -18.89 37.14
N SER A 159 3.33 -18.01 37.88
CA SER A 159 4.80 -17.86 37.85
C SER A 159 5.56 -19.16 38.04
N ASP A 160 4.97 -20.09 38.78
CA ASP A 160 5.48 -21.43 39.08
C ASP A 160 5.23 -22.43 37.92
N MET A 161 4.22 -22.25 37.09
CA MET A 161 4.02 -23.08 35.90
C MET A 161 4.99 -22.70 34.76
N GLY A 162 5.53 -21.49 34.76
CA GLY A 162 6.64 -21.12 33.90
C GLY A 162 7.80 -22.10 34.03
N GLY A 163 8.16 -22.49 35.25
CA GLY A 163 9.18 -23.51 35.49
C GLY A 163 8.78 -24.94 35.13
N LEU A 164 7.49 -25.29 35.23
CA LEU A 164 6.97 -26.61 34.82
C LEU A 164 6.87 -26.79 33.32
N LEU A 165 6.65 -25.68 32.58
CA LEU A 165 6.53 -25.64 31.13
C LEU A 165 7.83 -25.19 30.45
N GLU A 166 8.82 -24.76 31.26
CA GLU A 166 10.13 -24.34 30.76
C GLU A 166 10.80 -25.51 30.03
N GLY A 167 11.09 -25.31 28.76
CA GLY A 167 11.64 -26.34 27.90
C GLY A 167 10.63 -27.33 27.28
N LYS A 168 9.34 -27.24 27.62
CA LYS A 168 8.27 -28.11 27.08
C LYS A 168 7.33 -27.37 26.09
N LEU A 169 7.17 -26.05 26.26
CA LEU A 169 6.53 -25.20 25.28
C LEU A 169 7.61 -24.49 24.44
N PRO A 170 7.36 -24.28 23.16
CA PRO A 170 8.22 -23.44 22.35
C PRO A 170 8.45 -22.10 23.06
N SER A 171 9.71 -21.71 23.23
CA SER A 171 10.10 -20.45 23.89
C SER A 171 9.39 -19.22 23.31
N ASP A 172 8.94 -19.31 22.07
CA ASP A 172 8.26 -18.26 21.34
C ASP A 172 6.73 -18.36 21.39
N LEU A 173 6.17 -19.52 21.76
CA LEU A 173 4.73 -19.72 21.88
C LEU A 173 4.16 -18.96 23.08
N VAL A 174 4.85 -18.98 24.21
CA VAL A 174 4.47 -18.25 25.42
C VAL A 174 4.47 -16.74 25.19
N PRO A 175 5.50 -16.12 24.58
CA PRO A 175 5.46 -14.72 24.17
C PRO A 175 4.36 -14.40 23.16
N TRP A 176 4.08 -15.29 22.20
CA TRP A 176 3.02 -15.09 21.22
C TRP A 176 1.64 -15.14 21.88
N LEU A 177 1.34 -16.18 22.67
CA LEU A 177 0.10 -16.29 23.44
C LEU A 177 -0.08 -15.10 24.38
N SER A 178 0.97 -14.72 25.13
CA SER A 178 0.92 -13.54 25.98
C SER A 178 0.77 -12.23 25.18
N GLY A 179 1.27 -12.15 23.95
CA GLY A 179 1.08 -11.02 23.05
C GLY A 179 -0.35 -10.92 22.52
N VAL A 180 -0.98 -12.05 22.19
CA VAL A 180 -2.37 -12.14 21.73
C VAL A 180 -3.35 -12.00 22.90
N LEU A 181 -3.06 -12.63 24.04
CA LEU A 181 -3.95 -12.68 25.21
C LEU A 181 -3.74 -11.52 26.19
N ASN A 182 -2.56 -10.91 26.20
CA ASN A 182 -2.25 -9.79 27.07
C ASN A 182 -1.57 -8.65 26.27
N PRO A 183 -2.36 -7.83 25.59
CA PRO A 183 -1.84 -6.73 24.77
C PRO A 183 -1.11 -5.62 25.56
N LYS A 184 -0.96 -5.73 26.89
CA LYS A 184 -0.07 -4.84 27.67
C LYS A 184 1.40 -4.93 27.27
N ARG A 185 1.72 -5.89 26.40
CA ARG A 185 3.08 -6.08 25.91
C ARG A 185 3.42 -4.98 24.90
N ASN A 186 4.47 -4.25 25.21
CA ASN A 186 5.14 -3.23 24.39
C ASN A 186 4.53 -1.82 24.40
N GLN A 187 4.26 -1.31 25.58
CA GLN A 187 4.27 0.13 25.83
C GLN A 187 5.69 0.70 25.99
N SER A 188 6.71 0.04 25.47
CA SER A 188 7.98 0.74 25.29
C SER A 188 7.70 1.92 24.37
N PRO A 189 8.09 3.14 24.74
CA PRO A 189 8.02 4.25 23.81
C PRO A 189 8.79 3.80 22.56
N THR A 190 8.07 3.58 21.46
CA THR A 190 8.69 3.21 20.20
C THR A 190 9.68 4.32 19.88
N ARG A 191 10.96 3.98 19.74
CA ARG A 191 11.93 4.96 19.27
C ARG A 191 11.48 5.42 17.89
N MET A 192 11.64 6.72 17.64
CA MET A 192 11.28 7.29 16.34
C MET A 192 12.05 6.64 15.21
N ASP A 193 11.35 6.23 14.16
CA ASP A 193 11.96 5.95 12.88
C ASP A 193 12.53 7.26 12.31
N LYS A 194 13.77 7.25 11.84
CA LYS A 194 14.43 8.44 11.28
C LYS A 194 14.97 8.15 9.90
N ASN A 195 14.67 9.04 8.97
CA ASN A 195 15.20 8.98 7.62
C ASN A 195 16.00 10.25 7.29
N TYR A 196 17.12 10.04 6.66
CA TYR A 196 17.97 11.09 6.11
C TYR A 196 18.15 10.80 4.62
N ASP A 197 17.81 11.75 3.78
CA ASP A 197 17.99 11.67 2.33
C ASP A 197 18.86 12.83 1.85
N TYR A 198 19.93 12.48 1.18
CA TYR A 198 20.87 13.38 0.55
C TYR A 198 20.84 13.15 -0.95
N TYR A 199 20.47 14.16 -1.71
CA TYR A 199 20.35 14.07 -3.16
C TYR A 199 21.15 15.19 -3.82
N LEU A 200 21.85 14.83 -4.89
CA LEU A 200 22.57 15.76 -5.77
C LEU A 200 22.26 15.40 -7.23
N ASP A 201 21.91 16.39 -8.02
CA ASP A 201 21.66 16.27 -9.46
C ASP A 201 22.40 17.38 -10.20
N TYR A 202 23.24 16.97 -11.14
CA TYR A 202 23.85 17.87 -12.11
C TYR A 202 23.31 17.58 -13.48
N GLN A 203 22.81 18.61 -14.17
CA GLN A 203 22.30 18.54 -15.52
C GLN A 203 22.97 19.56 -16.41
N PHE A 204 23.49 19.09 -17.53
CA PHE A 204 23.94 19.90 -18.65
C PHE A 204 22.95 19.82 -19.79
N ASN A 205 22.65 20.95 -20.42
CA ASN A 205 21.81 21.02 -21.60
C ASN A 205 22.51 21.88 -22.68
N LYS A 206 22.49 21.40 -23.91
CA LYS A 206 22.96 22.13 -25.09
C LYS A 206 21.88 22.14 -26.15
N LYS A 207 21.54 23.31 -26.62
CA LYS A 207 20.63 23.53 -27.76
C LYS A 207 21.43 24.05 -28.94
N TRP A 208 21.03 23.62 -30.11
CA TRP A 208 21.56 24.10 -31.39
C TRP A 208 20.45 24.77 -32.21
N ASP A 209 20.81 25.70 -33.11
CA ASP A 209 19.88 26.46 -33.91
C ASP A 209 19.05 25.57 -34.86
N GLY A 210 19.57 24.41 -35.26
CA GLY A 210 18.87 23.40 -36.07
C GLY A 210 17.81 22.57 -35.31
N GLY A 211 17.37 22.99 -34.10
CA GLY A 211 16.31 22.34 -33.34
C GLY A 211 16.77 21.08 -32.56
N ALA A 212 18.05 20.76 -32.62
CA ALA A 212 18.63 19.69 -31.84
C ALA A 212 18.89 20.15 -30.39
N GLN A 213 18.69 19.24 -29.45
CA GLN A 213 19.03 19.45 -28.04
C GLN A 213 19.58 18.17 -27.44
N ILE A 214 20.64 18.27 -26.67
CA ILE A 214 21.14 17.21 -25.81
C ILE A 214 20.98 17.61 -24.35
N THR A 215 20.51 16.69 -23.54
CA THR A 215 20.46 16.81 -22.09
C THR A 215 21.20 15.63 -21.50
N THR A 216 22.21 15.88 -20.67
CA THR A 216 22.96 14.83 -19.98
C THR A 216 23.12 15.21 -18.51
N GLY A 217 23.27 14.23 -17.65
CA GLY A 217 23.44 14.50 -16.22
C GLY A 217 23.86 13.30 -15.40
N LEU A 218 24.18 13.62 -14.15
CA LEU A 218 24.57 12.68 -13.11
C LEU A 218 23.72 12.94 -11.88
N THR A 219 23.23 11.87 -11.27
CA THR A 219 22.50 11.94 -10.01
C THR A 219 23.16 11.05 -8.97
N TYR A 220 23.17 11.51 -7.73
CA TYR A 220 23.55 10.73 -6.56
C TYR A 220 22.51 10.91 -5.48
N GLU A 221 22.08 9.81 -4.87
CA GLU A 221 21.16 9.78 -3.74
C GLU A 221 21.71 8.83 -2.67
N HIS A 222 21.76 9.30 -1.45
CA HIS A 222 22.13 8.52 -0.28
C HIS A 222 20.99 8.60 0.74
N ILE A 223 20.41 7.46 1.08
CA ILE A 223 19.36 7.36 2.08
C ILE A 223 19.91 6.57 3.28
N ARG A 224 19.70 7.10 4.48
CA ARG A 224 20.00 6.43 5.73
C ARG A 224 18.74 6.38 6.57
N THR A 225 18.31 5.17 6.93
CA THR A 225 17.10 4.91 7.72
C THR A 225 17.51 4.25 9.04
N PHE A 226 17.06 4.82 10.14
CA PHE A 226 17.09 4.18 11.45
C PHE A 226 15.69 3.66 11.77
N SER A 227 15.58 2.36 12.03
CA SER A 227 14.33 1.74 12.52
C SER A 227 14.30 1.81 14.04
N GLY A 228 13.28 2.48 14.58
CA GLY A 228 13.09 2.57 16.02
C GLY A 228 12.68 1.25 16.68
N GLU A 229 12.11 0.32 15.91
CA GLU A 229 11.63 -0.98 16.43
C GLU A 229 12.74 -2.02 16.51
N THR A 230 13.61 -2.11 15.52
CA THR A 230 14.73 -3.06 15.49
C THR A 230 16.04 -2.47 15.98
N GLU A 231 16.10 -1.15 16.18
CA GLU A 231 17.31 -0.38 16.47
C GLU A 231 18.40 -0.52 15.41
N GLU A 232 18.02 -0.94 14.20
CA GLU A 232 18.93 -1.13 13.07
C GLU A 232 19.04 0.11 12.20
N VAL A 233 20.20 0.26 11.58
CA VAL A 233 20.46 1.31 10.60
C VAL A 233 20.71 0.68 9.26
N HIS A 234 19.90 1.08 8.28
CA HIS A 234 20.06 0.68 6.89
C HIS A 234 20.37 1.89 6.03
N GLN A 235 21.14 1.68 4.96
CA GLN A 235 21.51 2.75 4.04
C GLN A 235 21.47 2.26 2.60
N SER A 236 21.18 3.17 1.69
CA SER A 236 21.23 2.89 0.26
C SER A 236 21.92 4.01 -0.48
N ASP A 237 22.64 3.63 -1.52
CA ASP A 237 23.28 4.53 -2.47
C ASP A 237 22.73 4.28 -3.87
N ASN A 238 22.40 5.34 -4.57
CA ASN A 238 21.96 5.32 -5.96
C ASN A 238 22.78 6.33 -6.77
N VAL A 239 23.51 5.85 -7.76
CA VAL A 239 24.25 6.68 -8.71
C VAL A 239 23.71 6.44 -10.09
N ALA A 240 23.36 7.49 -10.83
CA ALA A 240 22.92 7.33 -12.21
C ALA A 240 23.49 8.38 -13.15
N ALA A 241 23.79 7.95 -14.36
CA ALA A 241 24.11 8.81 -15.49
C ALA A 241 23.01 8.69 -16.54
N TYR A 242 22.67 9.80 -17.15
CA TYR A 242 21.64 9.82 -18.20
C TYR A 242 22.00 10.76 -19.33
N MET A 243 21.47 10.42 -20.52
CA MET A 243 21.55 11.25 -21.70
C MET A 243 20.23 11.16 -22.46
N GLN A 244 19.76 12.28 -22.96
CA GLN A 244 18.61 12.40 -23.83
C GLN A 244 18.95 13.32 -24.99
N TYR A 245 18.57 12.89 -26.18
CA TYR A 245 18.65 13.66 -27.41
C TYR A 245 17.24 13.95 -27.90
N ASP A 246 16.96 15.23 -28.19
CA ASP A 246 15.72 15.74 -28.73
C ASP A 246 16.01 16.43 -30.05
N GLN A 247 15.20 16.14 -31.08
CA GLN A 247 15.31 16.76 -32.39
C GLN A 247 13.93 17.15 -32.92
N ARG A 248 13.82 18.34 -33.44
CA ARG A 248 12.64 18.80 -34.19
C ARG A 248 12.96 18.82 -35.65
N PHE A 249 12.12 18.15 -36.46
CA PHE A 249 12.20 18.07 -37.89
C PHE A 249 11.01 18.81 -38.54
N TRP A 250 11.27 19.56 -39.59
CA TRP A 250 10.25 20.25 -40.41
C TRP A 250 9.23 21.04 -39.56
N ASP A 251 9.61 21.52 -38.43
CA ASP A 251 8.76 22.23 -37.46
C ASP A 251 7.50 21.47 -36.98
N ARG A 252 7.34 20.22 -37.37
CA ARG A 252 6.14 19.42 -37.11
C ARG A 252 6.43 18.11 -36.36
N LEU A 253 7.60 17.53 -36.56
CA LEU A 253 7.96 16.27 -35.94
C LEU A 253 9.00 16.49 -34.84
N SER A 254 8.65 16.17 -33.60
CA SER A 254 9.60 16.12 -32.50
C SER A 254 9.89 14.65 -32.13
N VAL A 255 11.16 14.29 -32.10
CA VAL A 255 11.65 12.96 -31.70
C VAL A 255 12.55 13.12 -30.50
N SER A 256 12.37 12.24 -29.53
CA SER A 256 13.16 12.17 -28.31
C SER A 256 13.67 10.75 -28.11
N ALA A 257 14.94 10.58 -27.76
CA ALA A 257 15.53 9.30 -27.37
C ALA A 257 16.44 9.50 -26.18
N GLY A 258 16.38 8.63 -25.22
CA GLY A 258 17.16 8.73 -24.00
C GLY A 258 17.59 7.38 -23.43
N VAL A 259 18.69 7.42 -22.72
CA VAL A 259 19.23 6.29 -21.95
C VAL A 259 19.60 6.76 -20.56
N ARG A 260 19.32 5.93 -19.57
CA ARG A 260 19.78 6.11 -18.18
C ARG A 260 20.44 4.82 -17.72
N ALA A 261 21.62 4.90 -17.18
CA ALA A 261 22.32 3.80 -16.54
C ALA A 261 22.41 4.10 -15.04
N GLU A 262 22.08 3.12 -14.23
CA GLU A 262 21.94 3.29 -12.78
C GLU A 262 22.63 2.18 -12.03
N TYR A 263 23.33 2.55 -10.98
CA TYR A 263 23.94 1.68 -9.99
C TYR A 263 23.21 1.88 -8.66
N TYR A 264 22.79 0.78 -8.02
CA TYR A 264 22.09 0.82 -6.76
C TYR A 264 22.67 -0.20 -5.78
N ARG A 265 22.80 0.21 -4.52
CA ARG A 265 23.28 -0.63 -3.43
C ARG A 265 22.42 -0.38 -2.18
N ILE A 266 22.06 -1.45 -1.46
CA ILE A 266 21.54 -1.38 -0.10
C ILE A 266 22.55 -2.06 0.83
N ASP A 267 22.96 -1.35 1.90
CA ASP A 267 23.95 -1.78 2.89
C ASP A 267 25.24 -2.30 2.23
N LYS A 268 25.68 -3.50 2.63
CA LYS A 268 26.82 -4.19 2.03
C LYS A 268 26.45 -5.04 0.81
N HIS A 269 25.17 -5.17 0.51
CA HIS A 269 24.70 -6.01 -0.58
C HIS A 269 24.64 -5.21 -1.88
N TYR A 270 25.47 -5.59 -2.82
CA TYR A 270 25.38 -5.09 -4.18
C TYR A 270 24.18 -5.75 -4.84
N ARG A 271 23.50 -5.00 -5.68
CA ARG A 271 22.54 -5.58 -6.58
C ARG A 271 23.23 -6.67 -7.40
N GLU A 272 22.61 -7.85 -7.54
CA GLU A 272 23.07 -8.85 -8.50
C GLU A 272 23.07 -8.23 -9.90
N ALA A 273 24.21 -8.27 -10.54
CA ALA A 273 24.38 -7.76 -11.89
C ALA A 273 23.61 -8.67 -12.86
N ASP A 274 22.45 -8.22 -13.31
CA ASP A 274 21.63 -8.95 -14.29
C ASP A 274 21.89 -8.52 -15.75
N THR A 275 22.69 -7.47 -15.92
CA THR A 275 23.08 -6.95 -17.23
C THR A 275 24.42 -7.52 -17.62
N LYS A 276 24.48 -8.16 -18.79
CA LYS A 276 25.72 -8.66 -19.38
C LYS A 276 26.16 -7.76 -20.53
N VAL A 277 27.40 -7.32 -20.48
CA VAL A 277 28.05 -6.56 -21.57
C VAL A 277 29.33 -7.30 -21.93
N PHE A 278 29.47 -7.70 -23.18
CA PHE A 278 30.59 -8.52 -23.66
C PHE A 278 30.90 -9.76 -22.79
N GLY A 279 29.83 -10.43 -22.30
CA GLY A 279 29.95 -11.61 -21.46
C GLY A 279 30.17 -11.35 -19.96
N SER A 280 30.55 -10.15 -19.56
CA SER A 280 30.75 -9.76 -18.16
C SER A 280 29.47 -9.22 -17.56
N LYS A 281 29.13 -9.64 -16.33
CA LYS A 281 28.04 -9.05 -15.54
C LYS A 281 28.49 -7.68 -15.04
N ILE A 282 27.67 -6.66 -15.30
CA ILE A 282 27.92 -5.31 -14.82
C ILE A 282 26.84 -4.87 -13.84
N PRO A 283 27.18 -4.09 -12.80
CA PRO A 283 26.24 -3.64 -11.78
C PRO A 283 25.35 -2.47 -12.24
N PHE A 284 25.42 -2.08 -13.51
CA PHE A 284 24.59 -1.03 -14.09
C PHE A 284 23.41 -1.62 -14.84
N ARG A 285 22.28 -0.94 -14.72
CA ARG A 285 21.10 -1.28 -15.50
C ARG A 285 20.74 -0.13 -16.43
N PRO A 286 20.96 -0.29 -17.74
CA PRO A 286 20.47 0.67 -18.71
C PRO A 286 18.96 0.52 -18.90
N VAL A 287 18.28 1.65 -19.03
CA VAL A 287 16.89 1.76 -19.46
C VAL A 287 16.79 2.76 -20.58
N PHE A 288 15.96 2.45 -21.55
CA PHE A 288 15.76 3.25 -22.75
C PHE A 288 14.38 3.87 -22.76
N ARG A 289 14.28 5.06 -23.32
CA ARG A 289 13.02 5.72 -23.64
C ARG A 289 13.08 6.34 -25.02
N ALA A 290 11.94 6.35 -25.69
CA ALA A 290 11.77 7.04 -26.96
C ALA A 290 10.40 7.70 -27.00
N GLY A 291 10.30 8.83 -27.64
CA GLY A 291 9.06 9.56 -27.82
C GLY A 291 9.01 10.22 -29.19
N LEU A 292 7.82 10.30 -29.72
CA LEU A 292 7.52 10.95 -30.97
C LEU A 292 6.27 11.80 -30.80
N ASN A 293 6.31 13.04 -31.28
CA ASN A 293 5.14 13.90 -31.38
C ASN A 293 5.12 14.53 -32.76
N TYR A 294 4.06 14.26 -33.53
CA TYR A 294 3.87 14.76 -34.87
C TYR A 294 2.65 15.67 -34.96
N GLN A 295 2.86 16.91 -35.36
CA GLN A 295 1.80 17.87 -35.63
C GLN A 295 1.20 17.62 -37.02
N LEU A 296 0.07 16.92 -37.07
CA LEU A 296 -0.65 16.57 -38.27
C LEU A 296 -1.24 17.82 -38.97
N ALA A 297 -1.83 18.69 -38.16
CA ALA A 297 -2.42 19.97 -38.58
C ALA A 297 -2.34 20.96 -37.39
N ASP A 298 -2.80 22.19 -37.61
CA ASP A 298 -2.89 23.15 -36.50
C ASP A 298 -3.75 22.57 -35.38
N TYR A 299 -3.16 22.54 -34.18
CA TYR A 299 -3.79 21.99 -32.97
C TYR A 299 -4.09 20.47 -33.01
N SER A 300 -3.55 19.72 -34.01
CA SER A 300 -3.72 18.26 -34.11
C SER A 300 -2.38 17.56 -33.97
N PHE A 301 -2.27 16.66 -32.95
CA PHE A 301 -1.01 16.03 -32.58
C PHE A 301 -1.20 14.53 -32.46
N LEU A 302 -0.35 13.77 -33.14
CA LEU A 302 -0.17 12.34 -32.92
C LEU A 302 1.10 12.12 -32.07
N ARG A 303 0.98 11.36 -30.98
CA ARG A 303 2.13 11.03 -30.14
C ARG A 303 2.26 9.53 -29.95
N ALA A 304 3.51 9.08 -29.88
CA ALA A 304 3.84 7.73 -29.48
C ALA A 304 4.99 7.79 -28.48
N SER A 305 4.97 6.92 -27.50
CA SER A 305 6.05 6.79 -26.54
C SER A 305 6.31 5.35 -26.16
N PHE A 306 7.58 5.07 -25.85
CA PHE A 306 8.05 3.82 -25.29
C PHE A 306 9.05 4.11 -24.18
N GLY A 307 8.92 3.45 -23.06
CA GLY A 307 9.85 3.61 -21.95
C GLY A 307 10.03 2.31 -21.17
N GLN A 308 11.28 1.92 -20.98
CA GLN A 308 11.64 0.88 -20.01
C GLN A 308 11.80 1.52 -18.64
N GLY A 309 11.51 0.73 -17.61
CA GLY A 309 11.68 1.13 -16.23
C GLY A 309 12.00 -0.06 -15.35
N TYR A 310 12.60 0.25 -14.22
CA TYR A 310 12.73 -0.68 -13.12
C TYR A 310 12.66 0.11 -11.81
N ARG A 311 12.32 -0.58 -10.74
CA ARG A 311 12.29 -0.03 -9.40
C ARG A 311 13.03 -0.96 -8.46
N ASN A 312 14.05 -0.45 -7.83
CA ASN A 312 14.72 -1.18 -6.75
C ASN A 312 13.80 -1.22 -5.53
N PRO A 313 13.80 -2.33 -4.75
CA PRO A 313 13.07 -2.36 -3.50
C PRO A 313 13.64 -1.30 -2.54
N SER A 314 12.78 -0.62 -1.83
CA SER A 314 13.16 0.32 -0.78
C SER A 314 13.72 -0.39 0.45
N ILE A 315 14.40 0.35 1.33
CA ILE A 315 14.82 -0.14 2.64
C ILE A 315 13.61 -0.72 3.39
N THR A 316 12.49 0.01 3.38
CA THR A 316 11.24 -0.43 4.02
C THR A 316 10.74 -1.77 3.47
N GLU A 317 10.74 -1.98 2.16
CA GLU A 317 10.26 -3.23 1.56
C GLU A 317 11.13 -4.44 1.90
N LYS A 318 12.42 -4.23 2.16
CA LYS A 318 13.35 -5.32 2.53
C LYS A 318 13.45 -5.56 4.03
N TYR A 319 13.44 -4.50 4.83
CA TYR A 319 13.84 -4.56 6.23
C TYR A 319 12.75 -4.15 7.23
N LEU A 320 11.57 -3.71 6.75
CA LEU A 320 10.52 -3.31 7.67
C LEU A 320 10.12 -4.49 8.56
N ARG A 321 10.36 -4.33 9.86
CA ARG A 321 9.78 -5.15 10.91
C ARG A 321 8.88 -4.27 11.77
N LYS A 322 7.63 -4.64 11.92
CA LYS A 322 6.68 -3.88 12.71
C LYS A 322 5.63 -4.80 13.30
N ASP A 323 5.33 -4.64 14.57
CA ASP A 323 4.20 -5.28 15.23
C ASP A 323 3.06 -4.28 15.32
N ILE A 324 1.90 -4.65 14.79
CA ILE A 324 0.68 -3.85 14.79
C ILE A 324 -0.39 -4.61 15.60
N GLY A 325 -0.17 -4.73 16.92
CA GLY A 325 -1.14 -5.36 17.82
C GLY A 325 -1.35 -6.85 17.59
N GLY A 326 -0.26 -7.61 17.41
CA GLY A 326 -0.31 -9.07 17.20
C GLY A 326 -0.34 -9.48 15.72
N VAL A 327 -0.45 -8.52 14.81
CA VAL A 327 -0.23 -8.73 13.38
C VAL A 327 1.10 -8.10 12.99
N GLY A 328 2.04 -8.91 12.54
CA GLY A 328 3.39 -8.46 12.19
C GLY A 328 3.51 -7.96 10.75
N VAL A 329 4.43 -7.02 10.51
CA VAL A 329 5.04 -6.83 9.19
C VAL A 329 6.44 -7.43 9.26
N TYR A 330 6.74 -8.33 8.36
CA TYR A 330 7.96 -9.13 8.38
C TYR A 330 8.91 -8.70 7.25
N PRO A 331 10.21 -8.58 7.50
CA PRO A 331 11.18 -8.24 6.48
C PRO A 331 11.36 -9.38 5.47
N ASN A 332 11.62 -9.02 4.23
CA ASN A 332 12.01 -9.98 3.19
C ASN A 332 13.27 -9.51 2.48
N TYR A 333 14.39 -10.04 2.89
CA TYR A 333 15.71 -9.69 2.35
C TYR A 333 15.88 -10.09 0.87
N ASN A 334 15.03 -10.99 0.36
CA ASN A 334 15.10 -11.57 -0.98
C ASN A 334 14.31 -10.80 -2.04
N VAL A 335 13.61 -9.71 -1.66
CA VAL A 335 12.84 -8.92 -2.62
C VAL A 335 13.74 -8.41 -3.74
N GLN A 336 13.35 -8.72 -4.98
CA GLN A 336 14.05 -8.37 -6.21
C GLN A 336 13.48 -7.08 -6.83
N PRO A 337 14.25 -6.37 -7.65
CA PRO A 337 13.75 -5.20 -8.37
C PRO A 337 12.64 -5.56 -9.36
N GLU A 338 11.60 -4.75 -9.39
CA GLU A 338 10.58 -4.77 -10.43
C GLU A 338 11.16 -4.28 -11.77
N LYS A 339 10.70 -4.87 -12.86
CA LYS A 339 11.13 -4.52 -14.23
C LYS A 339 9.91 -4.37 -15.11
N GLY A 340 9.93 -3.39 -16.00
CA GLY A 340 8.80 -3.22 -16.88
C GLY A 340 9.08 -2.30 -18.05
N PHE A 341 8.08 -2.20 -18.90
CA PHE A 341 8.02 -1.18 -19.93
C PHE A 341 6.59 -0.66 -20.11
N ASN A 342 6.50 0.53 -20.62
CA ASN A 342 5.24 1.17 -21.05
C ASN A 342 5.37 1.57 -22.51
N ALA A 343 4.28 1.36 -23.27
CA ALA A 343 4.11 1.89 -24.62
C ALA A 343 2.76 2.62 -24.68
N GLU A 344 2.74 3.76 -25.32
CA GLU A 344 1.55 4.60 -25.49
C GLU A 344 1.46 5.13 -26.91
N LEU A 345 0.23 5.18 -27.44
CA LEU A 345 -0.13 5.88 -28.66
C LEU A 345 -1.31 6.80 -28.37
N GLY A 346 -1.17 8.09 -28.69
CA GLY A 346 -2.19 9.08 -28.37
C GLY A 346 -2.41 10.09 -29.50
N PHE A 347 -3.63 10.62 -29.53
CA PHE A 347 -4.04 11.68 -30.42
C PHE A 347 -4.67 12.83 -29.64
N LYS A 348 -4.20 14.04 -29.87
CA LYS A 348 -4.71 15.25 -29.24
C LYS A 348 -5.17 16.26 -30.29
N GLN A 349 -6.39 16.75 -30.12
CA GLN A 349 -7.03 17.71 -31.03
C GLN A 349 -7.51 18.95 -30.25
N GLY A 350 -7.07 20.12 -30.68
CA GLY A 350 -7.67 21.38 -30.30
C GLY A 350 -8.98 21.62 -31.03
N TYR A 351 -9.95 22.22 -30.37
CA TYR A 351 -11.22 22.59 -30.95
C TYR A 351 -11.66 23.99 -30.56
N LYS A 352 -12.35 24.66 -31.46
CA LYS A 352 -12.99 25.95 -31.20
C LYS A 352 -14.30 26.02 -31.99
N ALA A 353 -15.39 26.28 -31.28
CA ALA A 353 -16.73 26.45 -31.83
C ALA A 353 -17.41 27.62 -31.11
N GLY A 354 -17.44 28.79 -31.77
CA GLY A 354 -17.92 30.02 -31.16
C GLY A 354 -17.16 30.35 -29.86
N ASN A 355 -17.86 30.39 -28.75
CA ASN A 355 -17.34 30.69 -27.42
C ASN A 355 -16.74 29.48 -26.69
N LEU A 356 -16.84 28.30 -27.26
CA LEU A 356 -16.27 27.07 -26.74
C LEU A 356 -14.89 26.84 -27.34
N GLN A 357 -13.88 26.58 -26.51
CA GLN A 357 -12.54 26.20 -26.95
C GLN A 357 -11.89 25.24 -25.97
N GLY A 358 -11.06 24.34 -26.46
CA GLY A 358 -10.38 23.35 -25.64
C GLY A 358 -9.56 22.35 -26.42
N PHE A 359 -9.17 21.28 -25.73
CA PHE A 359 -8.49 20.13 -26.29
C PHE A 359 -9.21 18.85 -25.91
N ALA A 360 -9.31 17.93 -26.85
CA ALA A 360 -9.65 16.54 -26.63
C ALA A 360 -8.39 15.68 -26.83
N ASP A 361 -8.23 14.66 -26.01
CA ASP A 361 -7.08 13.77 -26.02
C ASP A 361 -7.55 12.33 -25.83
N VAL A 362 -7.05 11.42 -26.66
CA VAL A 362 -7.30 9.98 -26.60
C VAL A 362 -5.97 9.27 -26.66
N ALA A 363 -5.70 8.37 -25.71
CA ALA A 363 -4.50 7.57 -25.70
C ALA A 363 -4.82 6.11 -25.36
N ALA A 364 -4.16 5.18 -26.06
CA ALA A 364 -4.12 3.78 -25.70
C ALA A 364 -2.74 3.46 -25.10
N PHE A 365 -2.71 2.67 -24.04
CA PHE A 365 -1.48 2.31 -23.37
C PHE A 365 -1.39 0.81 -23.09
N TYR A 366 -0.16 0.33 -23.02
CA TYR A 366 0.18 -1.02 -22.60
C TYR A 366 1.40 -0.99 -21.68
N THR A 367 1.25 -1.53 -20.49
CA THR A 367 2.31 -1.65 -19.48
C THR A 367 2.49 -3.10 -19.09
N GLN A 368 3.73 -3.58 -19.03
CA GLN A 368 4.06 -4.89 -18.52
C GLN A 368 5.08 -4.77 -17.40
N TYR A 369 4.82 -5.47 -16.28
CA TYR A 369 5.75 -5.65 -15.18
C TYR A 369 6.18 -7.10 -15.07
N LYS A 370 7.41 -7.31 -14.63
CA LYS A 370 7.95 -8.58 -14.13
C LYS A 370 8.43 -8.35 -12.72
N ASP A 371 8.30 -9.37 -11.89
CA ASP A 371 8.74 -9.34 -10.50
C ASP A 371 8.09 -8.18 -9.70
N MET A 372 6.81 -7.88 -9.96
CA MET A 372 6.06 -6.82 -9.26
C MET A 372 6.04 -7.12 -7.76
N VAL A 373 6.33 -6.11 -6.94
CA VAL A 373 6.32 -6.26 -5.47
C VAL A 373 4.91 -6.03 -4.94
N GLU A 374 4.39 -7.00 -4.23
CA GLU A 374 3.11 -6.93 -3.53
C GLU A 374 3.24 -7.31 -2.06
N PHE A 375 2.27 -6.89 -1.27
CA PHE A 375 2.14 -7.21 0.13
C PHE A 375 1.30 -8.49 0.26
N GLN A 376 1.87 -9.52 0.90
CA GLN A 376 1.22 -10.82 1.08
C GLN A 376 1.01 -11.12 2.55
N PHE A 377 -0.21 -11.51 2.91
CA PHE A 377 -0.55 -11.99 4.24
C PHE A 377 -0.23 -13.48 4.40
N GLY A 378 0.19 -13.88 5.60
CA GLY A 378 0.49 -15.27 5.90
C GLY A 378 0.93 -15.53 7.33
N LEU A 379 1.44 -16.74 7.55
CA LEU A 379 2.14 -17.13 8.77
C LEU A 379 3.65 -17.06 8.54
N PHE A 380 4.38 -16.62 9.53
CA PHE A 380 5.82 -16.39 9.45
C PHE A 380 6.56 -17.08 10.59
N ASN A 381 7.69 -17.69 10.28
CA ASN A 381 8.60 -18.25 11.26
C ASN A 381 9.26 -17.11 12.06
N ASN A 382 9.15 -17.14 13.39
CA ASN A 382 9.74 -16.10 14.22
C ASN A 382 11.27 -16.17 14.30
N ALA A 383 11.87 -17.30 13.94
CA ALA A 383 13.32 -17.48 14.02
C ALA A 383 14.06 -16.89 12.79
N ASP A 384 13.57 -17.14 11.58
CA ASP A 384 14.20 -16.71 10.34
C ASP A 384 13.34 -15.75 9.51
N LEU A 385 12.13 -15.41 9.98
CA LEU A 385 11.17 -14.49 9.41
C LEU A 385 10.65 -14.93 8.02
N SER A 386 10.87 -16.19 7.65
CA SER A 386 10.38 -16.77 6.42
C SER A 386 8.87 -17.03 6.48
N MET A 387 8.22 -16.97 5.34
CA MET A 387 6.80 -17.30 5.23
C MET A 387 6.61 -18.82 5.30
N ILE A 388 5.71 -19.27 6.16
CA ILE A 388 5.30 -20.66 6.30
C ILE A 388 4.34 -21.00 5.17
N ASN A 389 4.61 -22.07 4.46
CA ASN A 389 3.91 -22.40 3.23
C ASN A 389 2.82 -23.46 3.40
N SER A 390 2.78 -24.16 4.53
CA SER A 390 1.76 -25.18 4.80
C SER A 390 1.44 -25.29 6.28
N VAL A 391 0.25 -25.82 6.59
CA VAL A 391 -0.14 -26.15 7.97
C VAL A 391 0.80 -27.21 8.54
N THR A 392 1.23 -28.17 7.72
CA THR A 392 2.18 -29.20 8.15
C THR A 392 3.51 -28.60 8.58
N ASP A 393 4.02 -27.60 7.82
CA ASP A 393 5.25 -26.89 8.20
C ASP A 393 5.07 -26.13 9.52
N ALA A 394 3.91 -25.47 9.72
CA ALA A 394 3.59 -24.77 10.96
C ALA A 394 3.58 -25.74 12.16
N ILE A 395 2.94 -26.89 12.02
CA ILE A 395 2.91 -27.94 13.06
C ILE A 395 4.32 -28.47 13.33
N GLN A 396 5.10 -28.76 12.29
CA GLN A 396 6.48 -29.25 12.46
C GLN A 396 7.37 -28.22 13.16
N MET A 397 7.15 -26.93 12.91
CA MET A 397 7.85 -25.87 13.62
C MET A 397 7.50 -25.85 15.10
N LEU A 398 6.21 -25.93 15.45
CA LEU A 398 5.77 -26.02 16.85
C LEU A 398 6.37 -27.23 17.54
N LYS A 399 6.38 -28.41 16.90
CA LYS A 399 7.04 -29.62 17.41
C LYS A 399 8.53 -29.41 17.70
N ASN A 400 9.19 -28.58 16.89
CA ASN A 400 10.62 -28.26 17.07
C ASN A 400 10.87 -27.07 18.01
N GLY A 401 9.87 -26.65 18.78
CA GLY A 401 10.01 -25.55 19.73
C GLY A 401 10.14 -24.18 19.07
N LYS A 402 9.67 -24.01 17.83
CA LYS A 402 9.72 -22.74 17.11
C LYS A 402 8.34 -22.10 17.01
N GLY A 403 8.23 -20.85 17.39
CA GLY A 403 7.00 -20.08 17.26
C GLY A 403 6.80 -19.50 15.85
N PHE A 404 5.57 -19.14 15.55
CA PHE A 404 5.22 -18.40 14.35
C PHE A 404 4.37 -17.17 14.67
N GLY A 405 4.35 -16.20 13.75
CA GLY A 405 3.51 -15.02 13.84
C GLY A 405 2.58 -14.90 12.65
N ILE A 406 1.47 -14.19 12.84
CA ILE A 406 0.55 -13.81 11.77
C ILE A 406 0.94 -12.42 11.27
N GLY A 407 0.94 -12.22 9.95
CA GLY A 407 1.24 -10.89 9.44
C GLY A 407 1.34 -10.83 7.93
N ALA A 408 2.13 -9.89 7.48
CA ALA A 408 2.33 -9.67 6.05
C ALA A 408 3.80 -9.37 5.74
N GLN A 409 4.20 -9.59 4.50
CA GLN A 409 5.55 -9.43 3.99
C GLN A 409 5.51 -8.96 2.52
N PHE A 410 6.51 -8.21 2.09
CA PHE A 410 6.66 -7.85 0.68
C PHE A 410 7.25 -9.02 -0.11
N HIS A 411 6.62 -9.37 -1.21
CA HIS A 411 7.07 -10.43 -2.12
C HIS A 411 7.03 -9.99 -3.58
N ASN A 412 7.92 -10.54 -4.39
CA ASN A 412 7.78 -10.43 -5.82
C ASN A 412 6.71 -11.40 -6.30
N VAL A 413 5.68 -10.85 -6.90
CA VAL A 413 4.67 -11.63 -7.61
C VAL A 413 4.98 -11.68 -9.09
N SER A 414 4.30 -12.55 -9.80
CA SER A 414 4.54 -12.83 -11.21
C SER A 414 4.31 -11.61 -12.14
N LYS A 415 4.20 -11.88 -13.43
CA LYS A 415 4.01 -10.85 -14.45
C LYS A 415 2.66 -10.17 -14.35
N ALA A 416 2.67 -8.85 -14.34
CA ALA A 416 1.48 -8.02 -14.47
C ALA A 416 1.40 -7.39 -15.85
N GLN A 417 0.20 -7.37 -16.44
CA GLN A 417 -0.10 -6.68 -17.69
C GLN A 417 -1.25 -5.72 -17.45
N ILE A 418 -1.04 -4.47 -17.78
CA ILE A 418 -2.04 -3.42 -17.63
C ILE A 418 -2.16 -2.71 -18.97
N TYR A 419 -3.33 -2.78 -19.58
CA TYR A 419 -3.58 -2.07 -20.83
C TYR A 419 -4.93 -1.38 -20.76
N GLY A 420 -5.08 -0.35 -21.56
CA GLY A 420 -6.30 0.43 -21.53
C GLY A 420 -6.29 1.62 -22.43
N MET A 421 -7.23 2.50 -22.15
CA MET A 421 -7.46 3.71 -22.92
C MET A 421 -7.80 4.87 -21.96
N GLU A 422 -7.25 6.02 -22.26
CA GLU A 422 -7.56 7.28 -21.61
C GLU A 422 -8.23 8.23 -22.59
N ILE A 423 -9.34 8.84 -22.20
CA ILE A 423 -10.03 9.87 -22.97
C ILE A 423 -10.17 11.07 -22.04
N SER A 424 -9.72 12.23 -22.50
CA SER A 424 -9.90 13.45 -21.73
C SER A 424 -10.24 14.64 -22.62
N THR A 425 -10.94 15.59 -22.03
CA THR A 425 -11.13 16.90 -22.65
C THR A 425 -11.09 17.99 -21.58
N ASN A 426 -10.42 19.07 -21.93
CA ASN A 426 -10.37 20.25 -21.08
C ASN A 426 -10.59 21.50 -21.95
N GLY A 427 -11.24 22.48 -21.37
CA GLY A 427 -11.51 23.69 -22.12
C GLY A 427 -12.29 24.72 -21.33
N MET A 428 -12.76 25.68 -22.07
CA MET A 428 -13.48 26.84 -21.55
C MET A 428 -14.64 27.20 -22.46
N TYR A 429 -15.78 27.52 -21.86
CA TYR A 429 -16.89 28.20 -22.50
C TYR A 429 -17.03 29.61 -21.94
N THR A 430 -16.98 30.62 -22.81
CA THR A 430 -17.10 32.04 -22.41
C THR A 430 -18.51 32.52 -22.67
N PHE A 431 -19.32 32.75 -21.65
CA PHE A 431 -20.67 33.29 -21.78
C PHE A 431 -20.65 34.77 -22.18
N ASN A 432 -19.80 35.53 -21.48
CA ASN A 432 -19.57 36.96 -21.73
C ASN A 432 -18.26 37.40 -21.03
N LYS A 433 -17.96 38.74 -21.09
CA LYS A 433 -16.73 39.30 -20.48
C LYS A 433 -16.55 39.00 -18.99
N ASN A 434 -17.65 38.73 -18.26
CA ASN A 434 -17.65 38.52 -16.83
C ASN A 434 -17.92 37.08 -16.40
N ALA A 435 -18.30 36.20 -17.31
CA ALA A 435 -18.72 34.86 -16.99
C ALA A 435 -18.08 33.81 -17.92
N LYS A 436 -17.47 32.79 -17.33
CA LYS A 436 -16.89 31.64 -18.02
C LYS A 436 -17.02 30.35 -17.23
N LEU A 437 -17.11 29.26 -17.92
CA LEU A 437 -17.08 27.91 -17.38
C LEU A 437 -15.79 27.23 -17.86
N LEU A 438 -14.96 26.79 -16.93
CA LEU A 438 -13.83 25.89 -17.17
C LEU A 438 -14.29 24.47 -16.93
N TYR A 439 -13.85 23.53 -17.73
CA TYR A 439 -14.16 22.11 -17.56
C TYR A 439 -12.94 21.24 -17.83
N ASN A 440 -12.86 20.17 -17.10
CA ASN A 440 -11.89 19.08 -17.31
C ASN A 440 -12.61 17.77 -17.04
N LEU A 441 -12.72 16.95 -18.09
CA LEU A 441 -13.38 15.64 -18.05
C LEU A 441 -12.36 14.59 -18.44
N GLY A 442 -12.29 13.51 -17.69
CA GLY A 442 -11.38 12.40 -17.96
C GLY A 442 -12.02 11.06 -17.66
N TYR A 443 -11.83 10.12 -18.57
CA TYR A 443 -12.25 8.74 -18.42
C TYR A 443 -11.08 7.82 -18.71
N VAL A 444 -10.89 6.81 -17.84
CA VAL A 444 -9.86 5.79 -17.98
C VAL A 444 -10.51 4.41 -17.94
N TYR A 445 -10.25 3.62 -18.95
CA TYR A 445 -10.46 2.19 -18.96
C TYR A 445 -9.14 1.48 -18.73
N THR A 446 -9.11 0.55 -17.81
CA THR A 446 -7.91 -0.23 -17.46
C THR A 446 -8.27 -1.71 -17.36
N GLU A 447 -7.52 -2.57 -18.02
CA GLU A 447 -7.59 -4.01 -17.88
C GLU A 447 -6.35 -4.49 -17.11
N PRO A 448 -6.41 -4.62 -15.77
CA PRO A 448 -5.27 -4.98 -14.95
C PRO A 448 -5.19 -6.50 -14.78
N ARG A 449 -4.39 -7.16 -15.59
CA ARG A 449 -4.28 -8.61 -15.64
C ARG A 449 -3.06 -9.15 -14.91
N ASP A 450 -3.27 -10.25 -14.21
CA ASP A 450 -2.21 -11.17 -13.85
C ASP A 450 -1.88 -12.07 -15.05
N ALA A 451 -0.71 -11.90 -15.63
CA ALA A 451 -0.35 -12.61 -16.86
C ALA A 451 -0.07 -14.12 -16.64
N ASP A 452 0.25 -14.52 -15.40
CA ASP A 452 0.55 -15.91 -15.05
C ASP A 452 -0.61 -16.64 -14.34
N TYR A 453 -1.81 -16.03 -14.30
CA TYR A 453 -2.95 -16.55 -13.55
C TYR A 453 -3.33 -18.00 -13.92
N LYS A 454 -3.23 -18.38 -15.20
CA LYS A 454 -3.55 -19.74 -15.65
C LYS A 454 -2.60 -20.79 -15.06
N LYS A 455 -1.31 -20.47 -15.01
CA LYS A 455 -0.29 -21.34 -14.43
C LYS A 455 -0.49 -21.48 -12.92
N ARG A 456 -0.79 -20.39 -12.26
CA ARG A 456 -1.07 -20.34 -10.83
C ARG A 456 -2.34 -21.11 -10.47
N ASN A 457 -3.46 -20.88 -11.15
CA ASN A 457 -4.71 -21.59 -10.93
C ASN A 457 -4.56 -23.11 -11.13
N ALA A 458 -3.75 -23.55 -12.10
CA ALA A 458 -3.49 -24.97 -12.30
C ALA A 458 -2.79 -25.60 -11.09
N LEU A 459 -1.84 -24.88 -10.47
CA LEU A 459 -1.17 -25.31 -9.24
C LEU A 459 -2.10 -25.24 -8.05
N GLU A 460 -2.83 -24.14 -7.87
CA GLU A 460 -3.72 -23.89 -6.73
C GLU A 460 -4.90 -24.88 -6.65
N ASN A 461 -5.41 -25.37 -7.78
CA ASN A 461 -6.45 -26.41 -7.79
C ASN A 461 -5.98 -27.74 -7.19
N THR A 462 -4.66 -27.93 -7.03
CA THR A 462 -4.07 -29.10 -6.34
C THR A 462 -3.85 -28.84 -4.85
N TYR A 463 -3.98 -27.58 -4.37
CA TYR A 463 -3.73 -27.24 -2.99
C TYR A 463 -4.97 -27.55 -2.14
N THR A 464 -4.77 -28.38 -1.14
CA THR A 464 -5.75 -28.67 -0.08
C THR A 464 -5.52 -27.84 1.16
N ASP A 465 -4.33 -27.25 1.29
CA ASP A 465 -3.91 -26.47 2.45
C ASP A 465 -4.26 -24.98 2.27
N PRO A 466 -5.04 -24.39 3.20
CA PRO A 466 -5.42 -22.98 3.14
C PRO A 466 -4.24 -22.00 3.08
N LEU A 467 -3.10 -22.35 3.68
CA LEU A 467 -1.91 -21.49 3.67
C LEU A 467 -1.23 -21.42 2.31
N GLN A 468 -1.43 -22.43 1.44
CA GLN A 468 -0.91 -22.41 0.08
C GLN A 468 -1.69 -21.48 -0.85
N MET A 469 -2.90 -21.08 -0.44
CA MET A 469 -3.75 -20.16 -1.21
C MET A 469 -3.50 -18.68 -0.93
N LYS A 470 -2.54 -18.34 -0.09
CA LYS A 470 -2.26 -16.98 0.39
C LYS A 470 -1.96 -15.96 -0.72
N GLU A 471 -1.40 -16.41 -1.83
CA GLU A 471 -1.06 -15.54 -2.97
C GLU A 471 -2.27 -15.23 -3.86
N LYS A 472 -3.38 -15.92 -3.64
CA LYS A 472 -4.55 -15.83 -4.48
C LYS A 472 -5.32 -14.55 -4.22
N SER A 473 -5.75 -13.90 -5.29
CA SER A 473 -6.87 -12.97 -5.23
C SER A 473 -8.19 -13.74 -5.34
N ASN A 474 -9.29 -13.18 -4.90
CA ASN A 474 -10.61 -13.78 -5.07
C ASN A 474 -11.04 -13.91 -6.56
N ASP A 475 -10.34 -13.20 -7.46
CA ASP A 475 -10.38 -13.43 -8.91
C ASP A 475 -8.94 -13.47 -9.44
N GLY A 476 -8.38 -14.66 -9.58
CA GLY A 476 -7.00 -14.89 -9.98
C GLY A 476 -6.59 -14.33 -11.34
N LYS A 477 -7.55 -13.86 -12.15
CA LYS A 477 -7.32 -13.26 -13.46
C LYS A 477 -6.88 -11.80 -13.37
N TYR A 478 -7.27 -11.09 -12.32
CA TYR A 478 -7.06 -9.66 -12.15
C TYR A 478 -6.07 -9.35 -11.03
N LEU A 479 -5.33 -8.27 -11.21
CA LEU A 479 -4.52 -7.68 -10.15
C LEU A 479 -5.44 -7.10 -9.07
N LYS A 480 -5.03 -7.26 -7.82
CA LYS A 480 -5.78 -6.83 -6.64
C LYS A 480 -5.96 -5.30 -6.58
N TYR A 481 -7.07 -4.84 -5.99
CA TYR A 481 -7.35 -3.44 -5.62
C TYR A 481 -7.40 -2.45 -6.80
N ARG A 482 -7.80 -2.89 -7.98
CA ARG A 482 -7.87 -2.05 -9.18
C ARG A 482 -9.27 -2.04 -9.80
N PRO A 483 -9.91 -0.87 -9.92
CA PRO A 483 -11.14 -0.74 -10.70
C PRO A 483 -10.82 -0.77 -12.21
N LYS A 484 -11.75 -1.22 -13.03
CA LYS A 484 -11.61 -1.17 -14.50
C LYS A 484 -11.87 0.22 -15.06
N HIS A 485 -12.83 0.91 -14.51
CA HIS A 485 -13.30 2.17 -15.05
C HIS A 485 -13.16 3.26 -14.00
N SER A 486 -12.69 4.41 -14.40
CA SER A 486 -12.74 5.61 -13.59
C SER A 486 -13.10 6.83 -14.47
N PHE A 487 -13.94 7.69 -13.92
CA PHE A 487 -14.33 8.95 -14.52
C PHE A 487 -14.11 10.09 -13.52
N LYS A 488 -13.54 11.19 -14.01
CA LYS A 488 -13.37 12.42 -13.23
C LYS A 488 -13.90 13.59 -14.03
N ALA A 489 -14.67 14.45 -13.38
CA ALA A 489 -15.11 15.70 -13.94
C ALA A 489 -14.82 16.85 -12.97
N THR A 490 -14.23 17.91 -13.45
CA THR A 490 -14.08 19.17 -12.74
C THR A 490 -14.76 20.27 -13.55
N LEU A 491 -15.69 20.93 -12.93
CA LEU A 491 -16.39 22.11 -13.49
C LEU A 491 -16.09 23.30 -12.60
N ASP A 492 -15.82 24.45 -13.20
CA ASP A 492 -15.48 25.68 -12.49
C ASP A 492 -16.13 26.88 -13.19
N PHE A 493 -17.23 27.34 -12.62
CA PHE A 493 -17.93 28.51 -13.12
C PHE A 493 -17.41 29.76 -12.42
N GLN A 494 -16.90 30.69 -13.18
CA GLN A 494 -16.36 31.97 -12.72
C GLN A 494 -17.26 33.10 -13.19
N TRP A 495 -17.74 33.89 -12.26
CA TRP A 495 -18.55 35.07 -12.54
C TRP A 495 -18.10 36.25 -11.68
N LYS A 496 -17.48 37.23 -12.33
CA LYS A 496 -16.91 38.43 -11.64
C LYS A 496 -15.96 37.97 -10.51
N ARG A 497 -16.41 38.16 -9.26
CA ARG A 497 -15.69 37.83 -8.03
C ARG A 497 -16.08 36.49 -7.42
N ILE A 498 -17.06 35.81 -8.01
CA ILE A 498 -17.59 34.53 -7.54
C ILE A 498 -17.04 33.39 -8.36
N ASN A 499 -16.71 32.29 -7.68
CA ASN A 499 -16.32 31.03 -8.27
C ASN A 499 -17.17 29.91 -7.66
N ILE A 500 -17.78 29.08 -8.50
CA ILE A 500 -18.54 27.91 -8.09
C ILE A 500 -17.95 26.72 -8.81
N GLY A 501 -17.45 25.73 -8.07
CA GLY A 501 -16.84 24.55 -8.62
C GLY A 501 -17.49 23.26 -8.15
N ALA A 502 -17.44 22.25 -8.99
CA ALA A 502 -17.85 20.88 -8.67
C ALA A 502 -16.81 19.89 -9.16
N ASN A 503 -16.51 18.87 -8.35
CA ASN A 503 -15.73 17.72 -8.78
C ASN A 503 -16.59 16.47 -8.63
N VAL A 504 -16.57 15.62 -9.66
CA VAL A 504 -17.20 14.31 -9.63
C VAL A 504 -16.11 13.28 -9.84
N ASN A 505 -16.03 12.29 -8.95
CA ASN A 505 -15.15 11.13 -9.10
C ASN A 505 -16.00 9.88 -9.06
N TRP A 506 -16.06 9.17 -10.17
CA TRP A 506 -16.72 7.89 -10.27
C TRP A 506 -15.70 6.77 -10.52
N LYS A 507 -15.89 5.64 -9.87
CA LYS A 507 -15.10 4.42 -10.06
C LYS A 507 -16.02 3.21 -10.12
N SER A 508 -15.68 2.26 -10.99
CA SER A 508 -16.30 0.95 -10.96
C SER A 508 -15.85 0.15 -9.73
N LYS A 509 -16.59 -0.89 -9.41
CA LYS A 509 -16.22 -1.85 -8.36
C LYS A 509 -14.82 -2.40 -8.57
N MET A 510 -14.16 -2.79 -7.50
CA MET A 510 -12.90 -3.52 -7.55
C MET A 510 -13.14 -4.95 -8.00
N LEU A 511 -12.26 -5.45 -8.89
CA LEU A 511 -12.40 -6.78 -9.46
C LEU A 511 -11.86 -7.87 -8.54
N ALA A 512 -10.74 -7.59 -7.89
CA ALA A 512 -10.00 -8.54 -7.08
C ALA A 512 -9.42 -7.91 -5.82
N VAL A 513 -9.37 -8.69 -4.73
CA VAL A 513 -8.76 -8.35 -3.45
C VAL A 513 -8.05 -9.59 -2.90
N ASP A 514 -7.31 -9.44 -1.80
CA ASP A 514 -6.67 -10.60 -1.15
C ASP A 514 -7.70 -11.64 -0.74
N TYR A 515 -7.47 -12.87 -1.18
CA TYR A 515 -8.33 -14.02 -0.90
C TYR A 515 -8.51 -14.25 0.60
N ILE A 516 -7.45 -14.14 1.38
CA ILE A 516 -7.48 -14.36 2.83
C ILE A 516 -8.46 -13.43 3.56
N MET A 517 -8.76 -12.26 2.96
CA MET A 517 -9.72 -11.30 3.54
C MET A 517 -11.17 -11.65 3.24
N LEU A 518 -11.42 -12.36 2.13
CA LEU A 518 -12.75 -12.55 1.58
C LEU A 518 -13.00 -14.01 1.16
N ASP A 519 -12.64 -14.98 1.97
CA ASP A 519 -12.96 -16.36 1.65
C ASP A 519 -14.48 -16.54 1.54
N GLU A 520 -14.96 -16.69 0.30
CA GLU A 520 -16.38 -16.88 -0.03
C GLU A 520 -16.76 -18.35 -0.19
N ARG A 521 -15.86 -19.28 0.20
CA ARG A 521 -16.21 -20.70 0.13
C ARG A 521 -17.45 -20.96 0.97
N SER A 522 -18.46 -21.56 0.36
CA SER A 522 -19.63 -22.06 1.07
C SER A 522 -19.17 -23.19 2.00
N LYS A 523 -19.00 -22.87 3.26
CA LYS A 523 -18.66 -23.83 4.30
C LYS A 523 -19.88 -24.05 5.17
N SER A 524 -20.16 -25.28 5.45
CA SER A 524 -21.18 -25.64 6.46
C SER A 524 -20.75 -25.24 7.86
N GLU A 525 -19.45 -25.04 8.08
CA GLU A 525 -18.86 -24.72 9.38
C GLU A 525 -17.64 -23.81 9.23
N PRO A 526 -17.44 -22.86 10.19
CA PRO A 526 -16.29 -21.99 10.20
C PRO A 526 -14.99 -22.77 10.45
N ASP A 527 -13.90 -22.34 9.83
CA ASP A 527 -12.54 -22.84 10.09
C ASP A 527 -11.71 -21.85 10.89
N LEU A 528 -10.45 -22.22 11.20
CA LEU A 528 -9.54 -21.35 11.93
C LEU A 528 -9.35 -19.98 11.29
N LEU A 529 -9.28 -19.91 9.95
CA LEU A 529 -9.12 -18.63 9.24
C LEU A 529 -10.35 -17.75 9.41
N ASP A 530 -11.54 -18.31 9.51
CA ASP A 530 -12.77 -17.54 9.75
C ASP A 530 -12.74 -16.93 11.16
N TYR A 531 -12.26 -17.65 12.15
CA TYR A 531 -12.06 -17.10 13.51
C TYR A 531 -10.97 -16.00 13.52
N VAL A 532 -9.84 -16.24 12.87
CA VAL A 532 -8.77 -15.23 12.76
C VAL A 532 -9.29 -13.97 12.05
N ARG A 533 -10.10 -14.12 11.00
CA ARG A 533 -10.76 -12.99 10.33
C ARG A 533 -11.71 -12.26 11.27
N GLY A 534 -12.51 -12.98 12.05
CA GLY A 534 -13.41 -12.40 13.05
C GLY A 534 -12.66 -11.57 14.10
N ILE A 535 -11.55 -12.08 14.60
CA ILE A 535 -10.70 -11.36 15.55
C ILE A 535 -10.10 -10.10 14.92
N LEU A 536 -9.48 -10.22 13.75
CA LEU A 536 -8.74 -9.12 13.12
C LEU A 536 -9.65 -8.05 12.53
N PHE A 537 -10.74 -8.46 11.88
CA PHE A 537 -11.56 -7.58 11.05
C PHE A 537 -12.92 -7.26 11.68
N GLY A 538 -13.25 -7.92 12.79
CA GLY A 538 -14.50 -7.76 13.50
C GLY A 538 -15.71 -8.30 12.74
N SER A 539 -16.80 -8.46 13.47
CA SER A 539 -18.14 -8.67 12.93
C SER A 539 -19.15 -7.85 13.73
N SER A 540 -20.27 -7.49 13.13
CA SER A 540 -21.31 -6.71 13.78
C SER A 540 -22.68 -7.16 13.27
N ASN A 541 -23.55 -7.56 14.19
CA ASN A 541 -24.92 -8.02 13.85
C ASN A 541 -24.95 -9.11 12.77
N GLY A 542 -23.99 -10.05 12.80
CA GLY A 542 -23.87 -11.11 11.80
C GLY A 542 -23.24 -10.68 10.46
N GLU A 543 -22.89 -9.41 10.29
CA GLU A 543 -22.17 -8.93 9.12
C GLU A 543 -20.67 -9.09 9.31
N THR A 544 -20.03 -9.85 8.43
CA THR A 544 -18.58 -10.08 8.37
C THR A 544 -17.91 -9.12 7.37
N LEU A 545 -16.57 -9.05 7.35
CA LEU A 545 -15.85 -8.31 6.33
C LEU A 545 -16.24 -8.76 4.92
N ALA A 546 -16.40 -10.05 4.68
CA ALA A 546 -16.76 -10.60 3.38
C ALA A 546 -18.18 -10.17 2.96
N SER A 547 -19.16 -10.28 3.85
CA SER A 547 -20.54 -9.86 3.55
C SER A 547 -20.64 -8.34 3.35
N TYR A 548 -19.98 -7.55 4.18
CA TYR A 548 -19.89 -6.11 4.00
C TYR A 548 -19.26 -5.74 2.65
N TRP A 549 -18.11 -6.35 2.32
CA TRP A 549 -17.44 -6.09 1.06
C TRP A 549 -18.32 -6.42 -0.15
N LYS A 550 -18.98 -7.56 -0.13
CA LYS A 550 -19.91 -7.97 -1.19
C LYS A 550 -21.03 -6.96 -1.40
N LYS A 551 -21.55 -6.39 -0.33
CA LYS A 551 -22.61 -5.37 -0.35
C LYS A 551 -22.12 -4.00 -0.81
N HIS A 552 -20.93 -3.60 -0.40
CA HIS A 552 -20.39 -2.23 -0.59
C HIS A 552 -19.39 -2.10 -1.73
N ASN A 553 -18.82 -3.20 -2.26
CA ASN A 553 -17.96 -3.17 -3.45
C ASN A 553 -18.80 -3.03 -4.72
N THR A 554 -19.39 -1.88 -4.87
CA THR A 554 -20.21 -1.47 -6.03
C THR A 554 -19.56 -0.29 -6.72
N ASP A 555 -20.05 0.04 -7.89
CA ASP A 555 -19.71 1.32 -8.52
C ASP A 555 -20.13 2.46 -7.60
N TYR A 556 -19.32 3.48 -7.48
CA TYR A 556 -19.62 4.63 -6.64
C TYR A 556 -19.17 5.95 -7.27
N ALA A 557 -19.86 7.02 -6.91
CA ALA A 557 -19.46 8.38 -7.22
C ALA A 557 -19.38 9.23 -5.95
N THR A 558 -18.36 10.07 -5.86
CA THR A 558 -18.28 11.17 -4.89
C THR A 558 -18.42 12.50 -5.61
N VAL A 559 -19.10 13.43 -5.00
CA VAL A 559 -19.30 14.79 -5.50
C VAL A 559 -18.77 15.77 -4.47
N ASP A 560 -17.84 16.63 -4.89
CA ASP A 560 -17.36 17.73 -4.06
C ASP A 560 -17.83 19.04 -4.66
N MET A 561 -18.20 20.01 -3.81
CA MET A 561 -18.56 21.34 -4.24
C MET A 561 -17.69 22.40 -3.55
N ARG A 562 -17.43 23.46 -4.26
CA ARG A 562 -16.74 24.63 -3.72
C ARG A 562 -17.44 25.91 -4.14
N PHE A 563 -17.48 26.85 -3.23
CA PHE A 563 -17.96 28.20 -3.45
C PHE A 563 -16.88 29.17 -3.00
N GLY A 564 -16.43 30.04 -3.88
CA GLY A 564 -15.38 31.01 -3.61
C GLY A 564 -15.83 32.45 -3.90
N VAL A 565 -15.35 33.39 -3.11
CA VAL A 565 -15.58 34.82 -3.32
C VAL A 565 -14.30 35.61 -3.06
N LYS A 566 -13.92 36.47 -4.01
CA LYS A 566 -12.88 37.48 -3.84
C LYS A 566 -13.53 38.71 -3.16
N ALA A 567 -13.38 38.82 -1.83
CA ALA A 567 -13.94 39.91 -1.06
C ALA A 567 -13.25 41.24 -1.42
N THR A 568 -11.91 41.24 -1.47
CA THR A 568 -11.10 42.37 -1.92
C THR A 568 -10.11 41.91 -3.00
N LYS A 569 -9.14 42.75 -3.36
CA LYS A 569 -8.02 42.34 -4.25
C LYS A 569 -7.05 41.41 -3.51
N GLU A 570 -6.97 41.60 -2.19
CA GLU A 570 -6.02 40.93 -1.30
C GLU A 570 -6.66 39.73 -0.57
N VAL A 571 -7.98 39.68 -0.38
CA VAL A 571 -8.65 38.67 0.44
C VAL A 571 -9.66 37.88 -0.36
N ALA A 572 -9.51 36.56 -0.32
CA ALA A 572 -10.48 35.62 -0.89
C ALA A 572 -10.89 34.57 0.16
N PHE A 573 -12.17 34.19 0.13
CA PHE A 573 -12.72 33.11 0.93
C PHE A 573 -13.17 31.97 0.02
N GLN A 574 -13.01 30.73 0.51
CA GLN A 574 -13.52 29.56 -0.16
C GLN A 574 -14.16 28.61 0.85
N PHE A 575 -15.38 28.18 0.56
CA PHE A 575 -16.12 27.17 1.28
C PHE A 575 -16.19 25.91 0.42
N MET A 576 -15.84 24.74 0.99
CA MET A 576 -15.84 23.47 0.29
C MET A 576 -16.63 22.43 1.06
N ILE A 577 -17.37 21.60 0.35
CA ILE A 577 -18.06 20.43 0.85
C ILE A 577 -17.52 19.23 0.08
N ASN A 578 -16.72 18.42 0.73
CA ASN A 578 -16.24 17.18 0.15
C ASN A 578 -17.24 16.05 0.43
N ASN A 579 -17.38 15.12 -0.51
CA ASN A 579 -18.36 14.04 -0.45
C ASN A 579 -19.77 14.56 -0.10
N LEU A 580 -20.28 15.49 -0.90
CA LEU A 580 -21.58 16.16 -0.72
C LEU A 580 -22.73 15.17 -0.47
N LEU A 581 -22.73 14.04 -1.18
CA LEU A 581 -23.76 13.02 -1.09
C LEU A 581 -23.58 12.11 0.13
N ASN A 582 -22.53 12.32 0.94
CA ASN A 582 -22.16 11.45 2.05
C ASN A 582 -22.11 9.96 1.67
N LYS A 583 -21.57 9.68 0.47
CA LYS A 583 -21.48 8.32 -0.03
C LYS A 583 -20.42 7.56 0.78
N GLU A 584 -20.78 6.43 1.36
CA GLU A 584 -19.82 5.48 1.91
C GLU A 584 -19.17 4.71 0.77
N TYR A 585 -17.86 4.66 0.75
CA TYR A 585 -17.06 3.96 -0.26
C TYR A 585 -15.75 3.47 0.35
N SER A 586 -15.19 2.41 -0.22
CA SER A 586 -13.97 1.79 0.28
C SER A 586 -12.87 1.81 -0.78
N TYR A 587 -11.66 2.16 -0.37
CA TYR A 587 -10.45 2.05 -1.20
C TYR A 587 -9.91 0.62 -1.24
N ARG A 588 -10.16 -0.13 -0.18
CA ARG A 588 -9.79 -1.53 0.02
C ARG A 588 -10.70 -2.08 1.13
N PRO A 589 -10.79 -3.39 1.30
CA PRO A 589 -11.45 -3.96 2.48
C PRO A 589 -10.90 -3.30 3.76
N MET A 590 -11.78 -3.02 4.72
CA MET A 590 -11.49 -2.37 6.01
C MET A 590 -11.10 -0.89 5.97
N ALA A 591 -10.98 -0.27 4.81
CA ALA A 591 -10.64 1.15 4.69
C ALA A 591 -11.73 1.91 3.95
N VAL A 592 -12.57 2.63 4.69
CA VAL A 592 -13.60 3.49 4.13
C VAL A 592 -13.04 4.89 3.85
N GLY A 593 -13.57 5.51 2.80
CA GLY A 593 -13.25 6.89 2.47
C GLY A 593 -13.88 7.88 3.45
N ALA A 594 -13.35 9.08 3.47
CA ALA A 594 -13.84 10.13 4.37
C ALA A 594 -15.35 10.41 4.15
N PRO A 595 -16.14 10.56 5.22
CA PRO A 595 -17.52 11.01 5.14
C PRO A 595 -17.58 12.46 4.64
N ARG A 596 -18.77 13.03 4.57
CA ARG A 596 -18.93 14.44 4.22
C ARG A 596 -18.12 15.34 5.16
N THR A 597 -17.29 16.21 4.58
CA THR A 597 -16.48 17.18 5.33
C THR A 597 -16.72 18.59 4.82
N PHE A 598 -16.61 19.56 5.72
CA PHE A 598 -16.74 20.97 5.42
C PHE A 598 -15.40 21.65 5.66
N VAL A 599 -14.95 22.47 4.72
CA VAL A 599 -13.70 23.19 4.80
C VAL A 599 -13.92 24.66 4.49
N VAL A 600 -13.37 25.54 5.31
CA VAL A 600 -13.31 26.98 5.06
C VAL A 600 -11.84 27.34 4.86
N LYS A 601 -11.56 28.07 3.79
CA LYS A 601 -10.22 28.57 3.47
C LYS A 601 -10.28 30.09 3.28
N MET A 602 -9.30 30.79 3.80
CA MET A 602 -9.07 32.22 3.55
C MET A 602 -7.66 32.35 2.94
N ASP A 603 -7.58 33.02 1.81
CA ASP A 603 -6.33 33.40 1.17
C ASP A 603 -6.14 34.93 1.33
N VAL A 604 -4.96 35.31 1.79
CA VAL A 604 -4.55 36.73 1.93
C VAL A 604 -3.25 36.92 1.15
N THR A 605 -3.25 37.90 0.27
CA THR A 605 -2.07 38.29 -0.51
C THR A 605 -1.63 39.68 -0.08
N PHE A 606 -0.36 39.84 0.31
CA PHE A 606 0.21 41.11 0.78
C PHE A 606 0.95 41.83 -0.34
#